data_c348aaf50489680c5c5d597b173d2804
#
_entry.id   c348aaf50489680c5c5d597b173d2804
#
_cell.length_a   1.000
_cell.length_b   1.000
_cell.length_c   1.000
_cell.angle_alpha   90.00
_cell.angle_beta   90.00
_cell.angle_gamma   90.00
#
_symmetry.space_group_name_H-M   'P 1'
#
loop_
_entity.id
_entity.type
_entity.pdbx_description
1 polymer ?
#
loop_
_entity_poly.entity_id
_entity_poly.type
_entity_poly.pdbx_seq_one_letter_code
_entity_poly.pdbx_strand_id
1 'polypeptide(L)'
;MYRGNRTVAWDGVFGSIVRSGQTLAAGCSIALWLLQLIMISALDAFAESIPFQVRLPEVYVDDATVVAVGKVGTVASATTKAAFALVHAFQEGCGLPISTTKGQVIASSSSLGQEIARRLRALGCAFAKVM
;
A
#
# COMPACT_ATOMS: atom_id res chain seq x y z
N MET A 1 8.72 -16.33 6.47
CA MET A 1 8.62 -15.25 7.48
C MET A 1 9.57 -15.53 8.62
N TYR A 2 10.34 -14.54 9.02
CA TYR A 2 11.26 -14.67 10.13
C TYR A 2 10.54 -14.39 11.45
N ARG A 3 10.52 -15.37 12.34
CA ARG A 3 10.11 -15.19 13.73
C ARG A 3 11.33 -15.34 14.60
N GLY A 4 11.65 -14.36 15.42
CA GLY A 4 12.79 -14.46 16.30
C GLY A 4 13.04 -13.19 17.12
N ASN A 5 13.85 -13.36 18.13
CA ASN A 5 14.32 -12.25 18.94
C ASN A 5 15.42 -11.51 18.18
N ARG A 6 15.37 -10.20 18.18
CA ARG A 6 16.40 -9.34 17.60
C ARG A 6 16.91 -8.38 18.65
N THR A 7 18.17 -8.09 18.62
CA THR A 7 18.78 -7.00 19.39
C THR A 7 19.53 -6.07 18.47
N VAL A 8 19.52 -4.80 18.78
CA VAL A 8 20.41 -3.83 18.14
C VAL A 8 21.71 -3.83 18.94
N ALA A 9 22.83 -4.06 18.26
CA ALA A 9 24.15 -3.94 18.84
C ALA A 9 24.86 -2.75 18.19
N TRP A 10 25.46 -1.90 19.01
CA TRP A 10 26.28 -0.77 18.61
C TRP A 10 27.49 -0.68 19.53
N ASP A 11 28.69 -0.71 18.98
CA ASP A 11 29.96 -0.58 19.71
C ASP A 11 30.05 -1.50 20.96
N GLY A 12 29.63 -2.77 20.80
CA GLY A 12 29.63 -3.76 21.87
C GLY A 12 28.50 -3.62 22.91
N VAL A 13 27.64 -2.62 22.78
CA VAL A 13 26.44 -2.47 23.64
C VAL A 13 25.24 -3.11 22.96
N PHE A 14 24.55 -3.97 23.68
CA PHE A 14 23.34 -4.65 23.19
C PHE A 14 22.10 -3.97 23.78
N GLY A 15 21.17 -3.59 22.91
CA GLY A 15 19.86 -3.08 23.31
C GLY A 15 18.91 -4.17 23.80
N SER A 16 17.71 -3.78 24.19
CA SER A 16 16.67 -4.72 24.61
C SER A 16 16.30 -5.69 23.50
N ILE A 17 15.94 -6.92 23.86
CA ILE A 17 15.46 -7.92 22.93
C ILE A 17 14.09 -7.46 22.38
N VAL A 18 14.00 -7.28 21.06
CA VAL A 18 12.76 -7.03 20.35
C VAL A 18 12.29 -8.31 19.69
N ARG A 19 11.07 -8.73 20.02
CA ARG A 19 10.43 -9.84 19.32
C ARG A 19 9.83 -9.33 18.03
N SER A 20 10.33 -9.79 16.90
CA SER A 20 9.70 -9.52 15.61
C SER A 20 8.53 -10.48 15.40
N GLY A 21 7.38 -9.93 15.07
CA GLY A 21 6.23 -10.70 14.62
C GLY A 21 6.42 -11.24 13.19
N GLN A 22 5.46 -10.97 12.34
CA GLN A 22 5.52 -11.37 10.91
C GLN A 22 6.24 -10.28 10.10
N THR A 23 7.54 -10.40 9.91
CA THR A 23 8.33 -9.44 9.14
C THR A 23 9.32 -10.14 8.21
N LEU A 24 9.67 -9.48 7.12
CA LEU A 24 10.84 -9.82 6.32
C LEU A 24 12.06 -9.08 6.90
N ALA A 25 13.20 -9.76 6.98
CA ALA A 25 14.40 -9.14 7.50
C ALA A 25 14.94 -8.11 6.50
N ALA A 26 15.04 -6.85 6.91
CA ALA A 26 15.73 -5.83 6.13
C ALA A 26 17.17 -6.27 5.86
N GLY A 27 17.61 -6.11 4.59
CA GLY A 27 18.93 -6.57 4.15
C GLY A 27 19.03 -8.07 3.80
N CYS A 28 17.96 -8.85 3.95
CA CYS A 28 17.93 -10.22 3.43
C CYS A 28 17.86 -10.20 1.90
N SER A 29 18.77 -10.87 1.22
CA SER A 29 18.86 -10.87 -0.25
C SER A 29 17.61 -11.44 -0.94
N ILE A 30 16.84 -12.28 -0.27
CA ILE A 30 15.61 -12.87 -0.80
C ILE A 30 14.34 -12.19 -0.30
N ALA A 31 14.44 -11.19 0.58
CA ALA A 31 13.27 -10.54 1.17
C ALA A 31 12.37 -9.89 0.11
N LEU A 32 12.96 -9.23 -0.89
CA LEU A 32 12.23 -8.62 -1.99
C LEU A 32 11.47 -9.66 -2.83
N TRP A 33 12.11 -10.77 -3.15
CA TRP A 33 11.48 -11.88 -3.90
C TRP A 33 10.31 -12.48 -3.13
N LEU A 34 10.48 -12.70 -1.82
CA LEU A 34 9.41 -13.21 -0.97
C LEU A 34 8.24 -12.24 -0.89
N LEU A 35 8.51 -10.93 -0.79
CA LEU A 35 7.46 -9.91 -0.80
C LEU A 35 6.70 -9.93 -2.12
N GLN A 36 7.39 -9.96 -3.25
CA GLN A 36 6.77 -10.05 -4.57
C GLN A 36 5.89 -11.30 -4.71
N LEU A 37 6.37 -12.46 -4.28
CA LEU A 37 5.59 -13.70 -4.31
C LEU A 37 4.31 -13.62 -3.48
N ILE A 38 4.36 -12.99 -2.31
CA ILE A 38 3.19 -12.79 -1.45
C ILE A 38 2.17 -11.86 -2.14
N MET A 39 2.64 -10.87 -2.89
CA MET A 39 1.79 -9.84 -3.50
C MET A 39 1.17 -10.25 -4.85
N ILE A 40 1.75 -11.23 -5.57
CA ILE A 40 1.30 -11.61 -6.93
C ILE A 40 -0.20 -11.92 -6.97
N SER A 41 -0.67 -12.83 -6.13
CA SER A 41 -2.08 -13.25 -6.17
C SER A 41 -3.05 -12.12 -5.83
N ALA A 42 -2.66 -11.20 -4.94
CA ALA A 42 -3.47 -10.04 -4.60
C ALA A 42 -3.48 -9.00 -5.73
N LEU A 43 -2.36 -8.83 -6.42
CA LEU A 43 -2.26 -7.94 -7.57
C LEU A 43 -3.02 -8.48 -8.78
N ASP A 44 -3.01 -9.79 -9.01
CA ASP A 44 -3.79 -10.44 -10.06
C ASP A 44 -5.30 -10.25 -9.82
N ALA A 45 -5.78 -10.55 -8.62
CA ALA A 45 -7.17 -10.33 -8.25
C ALA A 45 -7.56 -8.84 -8.32
N PHE A 46 -6.67 -7.94 -7.95
CA PHE A 46 -6.87 -6.51 -8.13
C PHE A 46 -7.00 -6.14 -9.61
N ALA A 47 -6.09 -6.63 -10.47
CA ALA A 47 -6.08 -6.33 -11.90
C ALA A 47 -7.38 -6.73 -12.60
N GLU A 48 -8.03 -7.82 -12.17
CA GLU A 48 -9.33 -8.28 -12.69
C GLU A 48 -10.49 -7.37 -12.26
N SER A 49 -10.35 -6.64 -11.16
CA SER A 49 -11.43 -5.85 -10.55
C SER A 49 -11.40 -4.35 -10.88
N ILE A 50 -10.32 -3.85 -11.49
CA ILE A 50 -10.14 -2.42 -11.70
C ILE A 50 -10.96 -1.87 -12.88
N PRO A 51 -11.48 -0.63 -12.76
CA PRO A 51 -12.09 0.08 -13.88
C PRO A 51 -11.08 0.36 -15.01
N PHE A 52 -11.55 0.38 -16.25
CA PHE A 52 -10.70 0.61 -17.42
C PHE A 52 -9.96 1.98 -17.44
N GLN A 53 -10.42 2.95 -16.64
CA GLN A 53 -9.76 4.25 -16.44
C GLN A 53 -8.51 4.17 -15.58
N VAL A 54 -8.33 3.06 -14.88
CA VAL A 54 -7.20 2.87 -13.97
C VAL A 54 -6.12 2.08 -14.68
N ARG A 55 -4.90 2.59 -14.63
CA ARG A 55 -3.73 1.81 -15.04
C ARG A 55 -3.39 0.80 -13.96
N LEU A 56 -2.78 -0.30 -14.37
CA LEU A 56 -2.26 -1.27 -13.41
C LEU A 56 -1.40 -0.58 -12.37
N PRO A 57 -1.47 -1.00 -11.11
CA PRO A 57 -0.68 -0.39 -10.06
C PRO A 57 0.80 -0.58 -10.34
N GLU A 58 1.56 0.46 -10.12
CA GLU A 58 3.01 0.37 -10.01
C GLU A 58 3.36 0.06 -8.57
N VAL A 59 4.09 -1.02 -8.37
CA VAL A 59 4.55 -1.43 -7.04
C VAL A 59 6.06 -1.43 -7.02
N TYR A 60 6.64 -0.61 -6.17
CA TYR A 60 8.06 -0.57 -5.94
C TYR A 60 8.36 -0.91 -4.48
N VAL A 61 8.86 -2.12 -4.26
CA VAL A 61 9.15 -2.69 -2.94
C VAL A 61 7.89 -2.74 -2.06
N ASP A 62 7.66 -1.73 -1.23
CA ASP A 62 6.53 -1.57 -0.31
C ASP A 62 5.60 -0.40 -0.67
N ASP A 63 5.98 0.39 -1.67
CA ASP A 63 5.17 1.50 -2.17
C ASP A 63 4.29 1.04 -3.33
N ALA A 64 3.01 1.32 -3.27
CA ALA A 64 2.06 1.03 -4.32
C ALA A 64 1.36 2.31 -4.80
N THR A 65 1.31 2.50 -6.11
CA THR A 65 0.71 3.68 -6.76
C THR A 65 -0.41 3.27 -7.69
N VAL A 66 -1.56 3.91 -7.57
CA VAL A 66 -2.70 3.76 -8.48
C VAL A 66 -2.84 5.03 -9.30
N VAL A 67 -2.83 4.90 -10.61
CA VAL A 67 -2.98 6.01 -11.55
C VAL A 67 -4.29 5.85 -12.32
N ALA A 68 -5.13 6.87 -12.32
CA ALA A 68 -6.35 6.91 -13.11
C ALA A 68 -6.38 8.13 -14.03
N VAL A 69 -6.86 7.93 -15.26
CA VAL A 69 -6.97 8.98 -16.26
C VAL A 69 -8.38 8.99 -16.84
N GLY A 70 -8.98 10.17 -16.96
CA GLY A 70 -10.32 10.30 -17.51
C GLY A 70 -10.99 11.63 -17.17
N LYS A 71 -12.30 11.71 -17.40
CA LYS A 71 -13.10 12.89 -17.04
C LYS A 71 -13.22 12.99 -15.52
N VAL A 72 -13.24 14.21 -14.98
CA VAL A 72 -13.24 14.50 -13.54
C VAL A 72 -14.30 13.69 -12.77
N GLY A 73 -15.52 13.61 -13.26
CA GLY A 73 -16.61 12.90 -12.58
C GLY A 73 -16.41 11.37 -12.50
N THR A 74 -15.80 10.78 -13.52
CA THR A 74 -15.55 9.33 -13.57
C THR A 74 -14.24 8.95 -12.90
N VAL A 75 -13.21 9.79 -13.03
CA VAL A 75 -11.88 9.53 -12.48
C VAL A 75 -11.88 9.49 -10.95
N ALA A 76 -12.64 10.36 -10.30
CA ALA A 76 -12.75 10.34 -8.83
C ALA A 76 -13.31 9.01 -8.31
N SER A 77 -14.38 8.52 -8.94
CA SER A 77 -14.98 7.23 -8.57
C SER A 77 -14.04 6.05 -8.88
N ALA A 78 -13.43 6.06 -10.07
CA ALA A 78 -12.52 5.00 -10.49
C ALA A 78 -11.28 4.91 -9.57
N THR A 79 -10.65 6.05 -9.27
CA THR A 79 -9.50 6.11 -8.35
C THR A 79 -9.87 5.63 -6.95
N THR A 80 -11.01 6.07 -6.43
CA THR A 80 -11.47 5.67 -5.10
C THR A 80 -11.70 4.16 -5.02
N LYS A 81 -12.41 3.58 -6.02
CA LYS A 81 -12.67 2.14 -6.06
C LYS A 81 -11.38 1.34 -6.16
N ALA A 82 -10.47 1.75 -7.06
CA ALA A 82 -9.21 1.07 -7.24
C ALA A 82 -8.30 1.15 -6.01
N ALA A 83 -8.15 2.33 -5.40
CA ALA A 83 -7.36 2.49 -4.20
C ALA A 83 -7.92 1.67 -3.03
N PHE A 84 -9.24 1.65 -2.86
CA PHE A 84 -9.90 0.82 -1.84
C PHE A 84 -9.67 -0.67 -2.09
N ALA A 85 -9.85 -1.13 -3.35
CA ALA A 85 -9.63 -2.52 -3.72
C ALA A 85 -8.16 -2.95 -3.49
N LEU A 86 -7.20 -2.08 -3.80
CA LEU A 86 -5.78 -2.36 -3.56
C LEU A 86 -5.45 -2.47 -2.06
N VAL A 87 -5.96 -1.55 -1.25
CA VAL A 87 -5.81 -1.60 0.21
C VAL A 87 -6.38 -2.90 0.77
N HIS A 88 -7.59 -3.25 0.34
CA HIS A 88 -8.25 -4.48 0.77
C HIS A 88 -7.47 -5.74 0.34
N ALA A 89 -7.00 -5.79 -0.91
CA ALA A 89 -6.19 -6.89 -1.41
C ALA A 89 -4.90 -7.10 -0.59
N PHE A 90 -4.23 -6.03 -0.20
CA PHE A 90 -3.03 -6.12 0.63
C PHE A 90 -3.33 -6.50 2.07
N GLN A 91 -4.33 -5.88 2.69
CA GLN A 91 -4.66 -6.15 4.09
C GLN A 91 -5.28 -7.53 4.29
N GLU A 92 -6.29 -7.86 3.52
CA GLU A 92 -7.04 -9.11 3.66
C GLU A 92 -6.39 -10.27 2.88
N GLY A 93 -5.90 -9.99 1.66
CA GLY A 93 -5.32 -11.02 0.81
C GLY A 93 -3.90 -11.41 1.22
N CYS A 94 -3.06 -10.44 1.57
CA CYS A 94 -1.65 -10.68 1.90
C CYS A 94 -1.33 -10.55 3.40
N GLY A 95 -2.23 -10.02 4.21
CA GLY A 95 -1.96 -9.68 5.61
C GLY A 95 -0.89 -8.60 5.78
N LEU A 96 -0.75 -7.73 4.78
CA LEU A 96 0.21 -6.62 4.78
C LEU A 96 -0.47 -5.34 5.25
N PRO A 97 -0.09 -4.79 6.41
CA PRO A 97 -0.71 -3.57 6.91
C PRO A 97 -0.31 -2.37 6.07
N ILE A 98 -1.30 -1.55 5.68
CA ILE A 98 -1.06 -0.28 5.00
C ILE A 98 -0.73 0.80 6.04
N SER A 99 0.26 1.64 5.72
CA SER A 99 0.62 2.78 6.57
C SER A 99 -0.55 3.76 6.69
N THR A 100 -0.96 4.08 7.92
CA THR A 100 -2.04 5.04 8.20
C THR A 100 -1.61 6.50 8.10
N THR A 101 -0.33 6.78 7.82
CA THR A 101 0.22 8.15 7.85
C THR A 101 0.87 8.57 6.54
N LYS A 102 1.18 7.65 5.64
CA LYS A 102 1.97 7.91 4.42
C LYS A 102 1.15 8.00 3.13
N GLY A 103 -0.14 7.61 3.16
CA GLY A 103 -0.97 7.63 1.96
C GLY A 103 -1.18 9.06 1.41
N GLN A 104 -1.01 9.23 0.12
CA GLN A 104 -1.10 10.52 -0.55
C GLN A 104 -2.04 10.44 -1.75
N VAL A 105 -2.77 11.53 -2.01
CA VAL A 105 -3.59 11.73 -3.20
C VAL A 105 -3.02 12.90 -3.98
N ILE A 106 -2.57 12.64 -5.19
CA ILE A 106 -2.09 13.65 -6.14
C ILE A 106 -3.11 13.74 -7.28
N ALA A 107 -3.57 14.94 -7.58
CA ALA A 107 -4.59 15.15 -8.61
C ALA A 107 -4.30 16.40 -9.45
N SER A 108 -4.85 16.46 -10.65
CA SER A 108 -4.71 17.60 -11.56
C SER A 108 -5.37 18.88 -11.05
N SER A 109 -6.23 18.79 -10.03
CA SER A 109 -6.80 19.95 -9.34
C SER A 109 -7.02 19.65 -7.86
N SER A 110 -6.95 20.69 -7.04
CA SER A 110 -7.17 20.57 -5.59
C SER A 110 -8.58 20.05 -5.26
N SER A 111 -9.60 20.49 -5.99
CA SER A 111 -10.98 20.03 -5.79
C SER A 111 -11.13 18.53 -6.05
N LEU A 112 -10.51 18.02 -7.10
CA LEU A 112 -10.51 16.58 -7.41
C LEU A 112 -9.78 15.78 -6.32
N GLY A 113 -8.61 16.25 -5.89
CA GLY A 113 -7.84 15.63 -4.82
C GLY A 113 -8.63 15.55 -3.51
N GLN A 114 -9.28 16.64 -3.11
CA GLN A 114 -10.12 16.69 -1.91
C GLN A 114 -11.31 15.74 -2.00
N GLU A 115 -11.96 15.66 -3.16
CA GLU A 115 -13.10 14.75 -3.37
C GLU A 115 -12.66 13.28 -3.27
N ILE A 116 -11.53 12.89 -3.89
CA ILE A 116 -10.97 11.55 -3.78
C ILE A 116 -10.62 11.22 -2.32
N ALA A 117 -9.92 12.13 -1.63
CA ALA A 117 -9.55 11.93 -0.23
C ALA A 117 -10.77 11.82 0.68
N ARG A 118 -11.82 12.63 0.45
CA ARG A 118 -13.08 12.56 1.18
C ARG A 118 -13.74 11.18 1.03
N ARG A 119 -13.81 10.67 -0.22
CA ARG A 119 -14.38 9.35 -0.51
C ARG A 119 -13.57 8.22 0.13
N LEU A 120 -12.25 8.28 0.04
CA LEU A 120 -11.37 7.28 0.67
C LEU A 120 -11.53 7.24 2.19
N ARG A 121 -11.64 8.42 2.84
CA ARG A 121 -11.91 8.48 4.28
C ARG A 121 -13.26 7.88 4.64
N ALA A 122 -14.30 8.11 3.84
CA ALA A 122 -15.61 7.51 4.04
C ALA A 122 -15.59 5.97 3.94
N LEU A 123 -14.62 5.40 3.22
CA LEU A 123 -14.37 3.96 3.12
C LEU A 123 -13.39 3.43 4.19
N GLY A 124 -13.03 4.24 5.17
CA GLY A 124 -12.10 3.84 6.24
C GLY A 124 -10.62 4.07 5.93
N CYS A 125 -10.28 4.61 4.75
CA CYS A 125 -8.90 4.94 4.36
C CYS A 125 -8.51 6.33 4.89
N ALA A 126 -8.40 6.48 6.21
CA ALA A 126 -8.14 7.77 6.87
C ALA A 126 -6.77 8.39 6.57
N PHE A 127 -5.85 7.62 6.01
CA PHE A 127 -4.48 8.02 5.68
C PHE A 127 -4.37 8.93 4.43
N ALA A 128 -5.43 9.08 3.64
CA ALA A 128 -5.38 9.83 2.38
C ALA A 128 -5.20 11.33 2.63
N LYS A 129 -4.02 11.85 2.37
CA LYS A 129 -3.68 13.28 2.38
C LYS A 129 -3.65 13.80 0.95
N VAL A 130 -4.13 15.03 0.74
CA VAL A 130 -4.03 15.72 -0.55
C VAL A 130 -2.72 16.50 -0.57
N MET A 131 -1.96 16.32 -1.64
CA MET A 131 -0.78 17.09 -1.97
C MET A 131 -1.14 18.27 -2.88
#